data_7e197e465c33e14eade904ba13e3d6a6
#
_entry.id   7e197e465c33e14eade904ba13e3d6a6
#
_cell.length_a   1.000
_cell.length_b   1.000
_cell.length_c   1.000
_cell.angle_alpha   90.00
_cell.angle_beta   90.00
_cell.angle_gamma   90.00
#
_symmetry.space_group_name_H-M   'P 1'
#
loop_
_entity.id
_entity.type
_entity.pdbx_description
1 polymer ?
#
loop_
_entity_poly.entity_id
_entity_poly.type
_entity_poly.pdbx_seq_one_letter_code
_entity_poly.pdbx_strand_id
1 'polypeptide(L)'
;LEAALIACEWAGACGRTSGVIYASEYILEYTFQKTEPARLRHFLAPYAEKLRAEPELAVTAEALIANDMNVILTAEKMYVHRNTVTLRAARLRELLGIDPLHKDADKFLLMLVCAYIKRYC
;
A
#
# COMPACT_ATOMS: atom_id res chain seq x y z
N LEU A 1 16.09 3.92 -20.84
CA LEU A 1 17.12 2.87 -20.71
C LEU A 1 17.41 2.53 -19.24
N GLU A 2 17.73 3.54 -18.45
CA GLU A 2 18.01 3.35 -17.03
C GLU A 2 16.80 2.77 -16.27
N ALA A 3 15.61 3.29 -16.53
CA ALA A 3 14.39 2.81 -15.90
C ALA A 3 14.12 1.34 -16.24
N ALA A 4 14.35 0.93 -17.47
CA ALA A 4 14.18 -0.47 -17.89
C ALA A 4 15.17 -1.41 -17.20
N LEU A 5 16.43 -0.98 -17.06
CA LEU A 5 17.46 -1.76 -16.37
C LEU A 5 17.13 -1.95 -14.89
N ILE A 6 16.72 -0.88 -14.22
CA ILE A 6 16.35 -0.94 -12.79
C ILE A 6 15.12 -1.82 -12.59
N ALA A 7 14.13 -1.73 -13.48
CA ALA A 7 12.94 -2.59 -13.42
C ALA A 7 13.31 -4.07 -13.57
N CYS A 8 14.25 -4.39 -14.45
CA CYS A 8 14.75 -5.75 -14.61
C CYS A 8 15.47 -6.24 -13.36
N GLU A 9 16.28 -5.39 -12.73
CA GLU A 9 16.97 -5.70 -11.49
C GLU A 9 15.96 -5.97 -10.37
N TRP A 10 14.93 -5.13 -10.26
CA TRP A 10 13.87 -5.31 -9.28
C TRP A 10 13.10 -6.62 -9.51
N ALA A 11 12.77 -6.93 -10.76
CA ALA A 11 12.08 -8.16 -11.09
C ALA A 11 12.88 -9.39 -10.66
N GLY A 12 14.19 -9.37 -10.88
CA GLY A 12 15.09 -10.42 -10.42
C GLY A 12 15.13 -10.52 -8.90
N ALA A 13 15.24 -9.39 -8.20
CA ALA A 13 15.27 -9.35 -6.75
C ALA A 13 13.97 -9.84 -6.11
N CYS A 14 12.83 -9.61 -6.76
CA CYS A 14 11.52 -10.07 -6.30
C CYS A 14 11.15 -11.47 -6.79
N GLY A 15 12.03 -12.13 -7.53
CA GLY A 15 11.78 -13.46 -8.11
C GLY A 15 10.87 -13.45 -9.33
N ARG A 16 10.64 -12.28 -9.91
CA ARG A 16 9.86 -12.14 -11.15
C ARG A 16 10.77 -12.32 -12.35
N THR A 17 10.83 -13.51 -12.90
CA THR A 17 11.67 -13.81 -14.06
C THR A 17 10.94 -13.70 -15.38
N SER A 18 9.61 -13.56 -15.36
CA SER A 18 8.77 -13.41 -16.55
C SER A 18 7.54 -12.58 -16.23
N GLY A 19 6.91 -12.01 -17.28
CA GLY A 19 5.71 -11.22 -17.16
C GLY A 19 5.95 -9.74 -17.38
N VAL A 20 4.90 -8.94 -17.21
CA VAL A 20 4.92 -7.50 -17.40
C VAL A 20 5.16 -6.80 -16.06
N ILE A 21 6.11 -5.87 -16.04
CA ILE A 21 6.38 -5.02 -14.89
C ILE A 21 5.78 -3.65 -15.17
N TYR A 22 4.80 -3.24 -14.37
CA TYR A 22 4.16 -1.94 -14.53
C TYR A 22 5.00 -0.83 -13.89
N ALA A 23 5.00 0.33 -14.54
CA ALA A 23 5.76 1.50 -14.07
C ALA A 23 5.42 1.89 -12.63
N SER A 24 4.14 1.74 -12.23
CA SER A 24 3.68 2.05 -10.87
C SER A 24 4.36 1.16 -9.82
N GLU A 25 4.50 -0.14 -10.10
CA GLU A 25 5.18 -1.08 -9.21
C GLU A 25 6.67 -0.77 -9.13
N TYR A 26 7.27 -0.48 -10.27
CA TYR A 26 8.68 -0.13 -10.36
C TYR A 26 9.02 1.16 -9.60
N ILE A 27 8.21 2.22 -9.76
CA ILE A 27 8.45 3.51 -9.12
C ILE A 27 8.39 3.37 -7.59
N LEU A 28 7.44 2.60 -7.08
CA LEU A 28 7.33 2.36 -5.64
C LEU A 28 8.57 1.65 -5.10
N GLU A 29 8.99 0.57 -5.75
CA GLU A 29 10.18 -0.18 -5.34
C GLU A 29 11.45 0.66 -5.47
N TYR A 30 11.58 1.42 -6.56
CA TYR A 30 12.71 2.32 -6.76
C TYR A 30 12.81 3.35 -5.64
N THR A 31 11.69 3.94 -5.25
CA THR A 31 11.62 4.92 -4.16
C THR A 31 12.14 4.31 -2.85
N PHE A 32 11.72 3.10 -2.52
CA PHE A 32 12.18 2.42 -1.32
C PHE A 32 13.67 2.10 -1.37
N GLN A 33 14.18 1.67 -2.51
CA GLN A 33 15.61 1.38 -2.67
C GLN A 33 16.48 2.62 -2.52
N LYS A 34 16.01 3.79 -2.97
CA LYS A 34 16.79 5.04 -3.00
C LYS A 34 16.62 5.89 -1.74
N THR A 35 15.67 5.57 -0.88
CA THR A 35 15.46 6.32 0.35
C THR A 35 16.10 5.61 1.53
N GLU A 36 16.80 6.35 2.39
CA GLU A 36 17.41 5.78 3.59
C GLU A 36 16.35 5.13 4.49
N PRO A 37 16.59 3.90 4.98
CA PRO A 37 15.65 3.22 5.87
C PRO A 37 15.29 4.03 7.13
N ALA A 38 16.24 4.79 7.68
CA ALA A 38 15.98 5.63 8.84
C ALA A 38 14.95 6.73 8.56
N ARG A 39 14.98 7.32 7.37
CA ARG A 39 14.00 8.34 6.97
C ARG A 39 12.62 7.72 6.76
N LEU A 40 12.57 6.58 6.10
CA LEU A 40 11.31 5.86 5.91
C LEU A 40 10.69 5.50 7.25
N ARG A 41 11.49 4.99 8.18
CA ARG A 41 11.04 4.65 9.52
C ARG A 41 10.49 5.88 10.25
N HIS A 42 11.19 7.00 10.17
CA HIS A 42 10.77 8.22 10.84
C HIS A 42 9.36 8.66 10.41
N PHE A 43 9.08 8.62 9.11
CA PHE A 43 7.80 9.09 8.57
C PHE A 43 6.71 8.02 8.57
N LEU A 44 7.04 6.77 8.32
CA LEU A 44 6.05 5.73 8.09
C LEU A 44 5.80 4.81 9.28
N ALA A 45 6.77 4.63 10.18
CA ALA A 45 6.61 3.72 11.30
C ALA A 45 5.41 4.04 12.21
N PRO A 46 5.11 5.31 12.54
CA PRO A 46 3.95 5.59 13.37
C PRO A 46 2.64 5.08 12.76
N TYR A 47 2.46 5.26 11.44
CA TYR A 47 1.29 4.74 10.73
C TYR A 47 1.31 3.21 10.67
N ALA A 48 2.47 2.64 10.36
CA ALA A 48 2.64 1.20 10.25
C ALA A 48 2.33 0.49 11.56
N GLU A 49 2.80 1.01 12.68
CA GLU A 49 2.55 0.44 14.01
C GLU A 49 1.06 0.42 14.33
N LYS A 50 0.36 1.53 14.07
CA LYS A 50 -1.08 1.62 14.30
C LYS A 50 -1.84 0.64 13.42
N LEU A 51 -1.48 0.55 12.14
CA LEU A 51 -2.16 -0.32 11.20
C LEU A 51 -1.92 -1.80 11.52
N ARG A 52 -0.71 -2.16 11.90
CA ARG A 52 -0.38 -3.54 12.27
C ARG A 52 -1.11 -4.01 13.52
N ALA A 53 -1.43 -3.08 14.42
CA ALA A 53 -2.21 -3.40 15.62
C ALA A 53 -3.68 -3.75 15.31
N GLU A 54 -4.14 -3.45 14.10
CA GLU A 54 -5.52 -3.69 13.66
C GLU A 54 -5.52 -4.52 12.37
N PRO A 55 -5.36 -5.86 12.45
CA PRO A 55 -5.23 -6.71 11.27
C PRO A 55 -6.38 -6.62 10.29
N GLU A 56 -7.61 -6.45 10.76
CA GLU A 56 -8.78 -6.28 9.88
C GLU A 56 -8.68 -5.03 9.03
N LEU A 57 -8.18 -3.93 9.62
CA LEU A 57 -8.01 -2.67 8.90
C LEU A 57 -6.84 -2.77 7.93
N ALA A 58 -5.77 -3.46 8.31
CA ALA A 58 -4.63 -3.67 7.42
C ALA A 58 -5.03 -4.46 6.16
N VAL A 59 -5.77 -5.54 6.32
CA VAL A 59 -6.27 -6.34 5.20
C VAL A 59 -7.21 -5.52 4.31
N THR A 60 -8.11 -4.76 4.92
CA THR A 60 -9.04 -3.90 4.18
C THR A 60 -8.31 -2.80 3.42
N ALA A 61 -7.29 -2.19 4.02
CA ALA A 61 -6.47 -1.17 3.37
C ALA A 61 -5.77 -1.73 2.13
N GLU A 62 -5.16 -2.90 2.23
CA GLU A 62 -4.53 -3.56 1.09
C GLU A 62 -5.53 -3.88 -0.02
N ALA A 63 -6.71 -4.37 0.36
CA ALA A 63 -7.76 -4.69 -0.61
C ALA A 63 -8.30 -3.43 -1.30
N LEU A 64 -8.46 -2.33 -0.57
CA LEU A 64 -8.86 -1.05 -1.16
C LEU A 64 -7.82 -0.55 -2.16
N ILE A 65 -6.55 -0.63 -1.82
CA ILE A 65 -5.46 -0.26 -2.74
C ILE A 65 -5.51 -1.11 -4.01
N ALA A 66 -5.65 -2.42 -3.86
CA ALA A 66 -5.69 -3.36 -4.98
C ALA A 66 -6.89 -3.15 -5.91
N ASN A 67 -7.97 -2.56 -5.39
CA ASN A 67 -9.21 -2.32 -6.13
C ASN A 67 -9.49 -0.83 -6.37
N ASP A 68 -8.44 -0.01 -6.45
CA ASP A 68 -8.50 1.42 -6.76
C ASP A 68 -9.44 2.21 -5.84
N MET A 69 -9.49 1.85 -4.56
CA MET A 69 -10.38 2.49 -3.57
C MET A 69 -11.86 2.35 -3.91
N ASN A 70 -12.24 1.36 -4.70
CA ASN A 70 -13.62 1.06 -5.02
C ASN A 70 -14.22 0.18 -3.92
N VAL A 71 -15.10 0.76 -3.11
CA VAL A 71 -15.69 0.09 -1.95
C VAL A 71 -16.49 -1.15 -2.35
N ILE A 72 -17.30 -1.04 -3.39
CA ILE A 72 -18.16 -2.15 -3.85
C ILE A 72 -17.31 -3.31 -4.35
N LEU A 73 -16.34 -3.02 -5.22
CA LEU A 73 -15.45 -4.05 -5.75
C LEU A 73 -14.60 -4.69 -4.66
N THR A 74 -14.10 -3.88 -3.72
CA THR A 74 -13.34 -4.37 -2.58
C THR A 74 -14.17 -5.34 -1.74
N ALA A 75 -15.42 -4.99 -1.45
CA ALA A 75 -16.34 -5.84 -0.70
C ALA A 75 -16.57 -7.19 -1.42
N GLU A 76 -16.77 -7.15 -2.73
CA GLU A 76 -16.93 -8.37 -3.54
C GLU A 76 -15.69 -9.26 -3.46
N LYS A 77 -14.51 -8.68 -3.61
CA LYS A 77 -13.24 -9.43 -3.56
C LYS A 77 -12.95 -10.00 -2.17
N MET A 78 -13.39 -9.33 -1.12
CA MET A 78 -13.20 -9.79 0.26
C MET A 78 -14.31 -10.71 0.75
N TYR A 79 -15.36 -10.90 -0.04
CA TYR A 79 -16.54 -11.69 0.33
C TYR A 79 -17.24 -11.15 1.58
N VAL A 80 -17.34 -9.83 1.70
CA VAL A 80 -18.03 -9.15 2.77
C VAL A 80 -19.04 -8.15 2.21
N HIS A 81 -19.95 -7.67 3.05
CA HIS A 81 -20.92 -6.64 2.64
C HIS A 81 -20.21 -5.29 2.49
N ARG A 82 -20.67 -4.47 1.52
CA ARG A 82 -20.12 -3.13 1.29
C ARG A 82 -20.11 -2.24 2.53
N ASN A 83 -21.12 -2.40 3.39
CA ASN A 83 -21.20 -1.64 4.66
C ASN A 83 -20.04 -1.99 5.60
N THR A 84 -19.56 -3.23 5.57
CA THR A 84 -18.38 -3.65 6.33
C THR A 84 -17.15 -2.91 5.87
N VAL A 85 -16.95 -2.80 4.56
CA VAL A 85 -15.80 -2.06 4.00
C VAL A 85 -15.92 -0.57 4.34
N THR A 86 -17.10 0.01 4.19
CA THR A 86 -17.36 1.42 4.54
C THR A 86 -17.05 1.70 6.00
N LEU A 87 -17.48 0.83 6.90
CA LEU A 87 -17.23 0.98 8.33
C LEU A 87 -15.73 0.87 8.65
N ARG A 88 -15.06 -0.11 8.06
CA ARG A 88 -13.61 -0.29 8.24
C ARG A 88 -12.83 0.88 7.67
N ALA A 89 -13.25 1.44 6.54
CA ALA A 89 -12.64 2.64 5.97
C ALA A 89 -12.78 3.85 6.91
N ALA A 90 -13.94 3.99 7.55
CA ALA A 90 -14.15 5.05 8.54
C ALA A 90 -13.25 4.86 9.77
N ARG A 91 -13.11 3.62 10.25
CA ARG A 91 -12.21 3.30 11.36
C ARG A 91 -10.74 3.54 10.99
N LEU A 92 -10.37 3.22 9.75
CA LEU A 92 -9.03 3.48 9.24
C LEU A 92 -8.72 4.98 9.25
N ARG A 93 -9.68 5.79 8.83
CA ARG A 93 -9.55 7.25 8.85
C ARG A 93 -9.36 7.78 10.27
N GLU A 94 -10.12 7.28 11.22
CA GLU A 94 -9.98 7.66 12.63
C GLU A 94 -8.62 7.22 13.19
N LEU A 95 -8.20 6.00 12.89
CA LEU A 95 -6.95 5.44 13.40
C LEU A 95 -5.72 6.17 12.88
N LEU A 96 -5.66 6.43 11.58
CA LEU A 96 -4.49 7.01 10.93
C LEU A 96 -4.57 8.52 10.72
N GLY A 97 -5.76 9.11 10.87
CA GLY A 97 -5.96 10.53 10.63
C GLY A 97 -5.87 10.93 9.17
N ILE A 98 -6.12 9.98 8.25
CA ILE A 98 -6.06 10.20 6.81
C ILE A 98 -7.36 9.75 6.14
N ASP A 99 -7.65 10.31 4.96
CA ASP A 99 -8.87 10.00 4.20
C ASP A 99 -8.52 9.52 2.79
N PRO A 100 -8.08 8.26 2.64
CA PRO A 100 -7.61 7.76 1.36
C PRO A 100 -8.70 7.60 0.30
N LEU A 101 -9.97 7.50 0.69
CA LEU A 101 -11.07 7.40 -0.27
C LEU A 101 -11.36 8.72 -0.98
N HIS A 102 -11.07 9.85 -0.36
CA HIS A 102 -11.44 11.17 -0.87
C HIS A 102 -10.25 12.08 -1.17
N LYS A 103 -9.04 11.73 -0.73
CA LYS A 103 -7.85 12.55 -0.91
C LYS A 103 -6.74 11.74 -1.53
N ASP A 104 -6.27 12.15 -2.70
CA ASP A 104 -5.21 11.44 -3.43
C ASP A 104 -3.90 11.38 -2.66
N ALA A 105 -3.51 12.44 -1.97
CA ALA A 105 -2.31 12.45 -1.16
C ALA A 105 -2.38 11.42 -0.03
N ASP A 106 -3.54 11.28 0.60
CA ASP A 106 -3.76 10.31 1.67
C ASP A 106 -3.80 8.88 1.12
N LYS A 107 -4.34 8.69 -0.06
CA LYS A 107 -4.28 7.41 -0.77
C LYS A 107 -2.82 7.00 -1.02
N PHE A 108 -2.02 7.93 -1.51
CA PHE A 108 -0.59 7.70 -1.74
C PHE A 108 0.13 7.36 -0.44
N LEU A 109 -0.14 8.08 0.63
CA LEU A 109 0.44 7.80 1.94
C LEU A 109 0.08 6.40 2.43
N LEU A 110 -1.17 5.99 2.29
CA LEU A 110 -1.60 4.64 2.66
C LEU A 110 -0.88 3.58 1.84
N MET A 111 -0.69 3.81 0.55
CA MET A 111 0.09 2.91 -0.31
C MET A 111 1.52 2.76 0.17
N LEU A 112 2.16 3.87 0.56
CA LEU A 112 3.52 3.85 1.11
C LEU A 112 3.57 3.09 2.45
N VAL A 113 2.60 3.30 3.32
CA VAL A 113 2.53 2.61 4.62
C VAL A 113 2.41 1.10 4.42
N CYS A 114 1.51 0.66 3.55
CA CYS A 114 1.34 -0.77 3.26
C CYS A 114 2.59 -1.38 2.64
N ALA A 115 3.23 -0.68 1.72
CA ALA A 115 4.48 -1.14 1.11
C ALA A 115 5.62 -1.20 2.13
N TYR A 116 5.69 -0.24 3.04
CA TYR A 116 6.66 -0.24 4.13
C TYR A 116 6.49 -1.47 5.03
N ILE A 117 5.25 -1.78 5.40
CA ILE A 117 4.95 -2.95 6.22
C ILE A 117 5.43 -4.24 5.53
N LYS A 118 5.14 -4.40 4.24
CA LYS A 118 5.57 -5.58 3.49
C LYS A 118 7.08 -5.70 3.39
N ARG A 119 7.80 -4.59 3.32
CA ARG A 119 9.24 -4.60 3.11
C ARG A 119 10.04 -4.72 4.41
N TYR A 120 9.60 -4.08 5.48
CA TYR A 120 10.37 -3.96 6.72
C TYR A 120 9.75 -4.63 7.94
N CYS A 121 8.54 -5.11 7.80
CA CYS A 121 7.82 -5.81 8.86
C CYS A 121 7.35 -7.21 8.38
#